data_b14e9dff0e8ffad320acbf918dfd3bce
#
_entry.id   b14e9dff0e8ffad320acbf918dfd3bce
#
_cell.length_a   1.000
_cell.length_b   1.000
_cell.length_c   1.000
_cell.angle_alpha   90.00
_cell.angle_beta   90.00
_cell.angle_gamma   90.00
#
_symmetry.space_group_name_H-M   'P 1'
#
loop_
_entity.id
_entity.type
_entity.pdbx_description
1 polymer ?
#
loop_
_entity_poly.entity_id
_entity_poly.type
_entity_poly.pdbx_seq_one_letter_code
_entity_poly.pdbx_strand_id
1 'polypeptide(L)'
;MMNYTDEPHGIFFLIDNKSFYASVESIERGLNPLQSILVVMSEQANTNGGLVLATSPQAKKLFGIRNVDRWRDLPHDQRLLIVPPRMNLYIRKSLAINQIFTHFAAENDIYPYSIDESILDMTHSWQLFGQTPQQAARCIQLAVRQQLGLYTTVGIGENPLQAKLALDLFAKHSPELIGTLTYQTFTKHVWPITDLTSVWSIG
;
A
#
# COMPACT_ATOMS: atom_id res chain seq x y z
N MET A 1 -15.36 -23.84 18.94
CA MET A 1 -14.99 -23.19 17.66
C MET A 1 -16.08 -22.16 17.42
N MET A 2 -15.73 -20.90 17.16
CA MET A 2 -16.72 -19.86 16.88
C MET A 2 -17.42 -20.19 15.55
N ASN A 3 -18.72 -19.97 15.50
CA ASN A 3 -19.49 -20.13 14.27
C ASN A 3 -19.59 -18.76 13.58
N TYR A 4 -19.12 -18.66 12.35
CA TYR A 4 -19.16 -17.43 11.56
C TYR A 4 -20.12 -17.54 10.37
N THR A 5 -21.00 -18.54 10.34
CA THR A 5 -21.87 -18.81 9.19
C THR A 5 -22.84 -17.67 8.89
N ASP A 6 -23.24 -16.92 9.92
CA ASP A 6 -24.19 -15.81 9.80
C ASP A 6 -23.52 -14.45 9.54
N GLU A 7 -22.18 -14.42 9.52
CA GLU A 7 -21.43 -13.20 9.23
C GLU A 7 -21.41 -12.92 7.72
N PRO A 8 -21.34 -11.64 7.31
CA PRO A 8 -21.18 -11.29 5.90
C PRO A 8 -19.86 -11.83 5.33
N HIS A 9 -19.93 -12.64 4.29
CA HIS A 9 -18.78 -13.18 3.59
C HIS A 9 -18.64 -12.53 2.21
N GLY A 10 -17.51 -11.90 1.97
CA GLY A 10 -17.11 -11.34 0.68
C GLY A 10 -15.66 -11.64 0.37
N ILE A 11 -15.16 -11.10 -0.72
CA ILE A 11 -13.75 -11.09 -1.06
C ILE A 11 -13.35 -9.64 -1.30
N PHE A 12 -12.70 -9.05 -0.31
CA PHE A 12 -12.26 -7.67 -0.35
C PHE A 12 -10.75 -7.59 -0.49
N PHE A 13 -10.30 -6.76 -1.43
CA PHE A 13 -8.89 -6.41 -1.56
C PHE A 13 -8.69 -4.99 -1.05
N LEU A 14 -7.74 -4.79 -0.13
CA LEU A 14 -7.19 -3.49 0.16
C LEU A 14 -5.81 -3.40 -0.48
N ILE A 15 -5.65 -2.45 -1.40
CA ILE A 15 -4.47 -2.29 -2.23
C ILE A 15 -3.76 -1.00 -1.83
N ASP A 16 -2.48 -1.10 -1.48
CA ASP A 16 -1.60 0.00 -1.09
C ASP A 16 -0.46 0.14 -2.10
N ASN A 17 -0.18 1.37 -2.52
CA ASN A 17 0.93 1.67 -3.44
C ASN A 17 2.21 1.90 -2.64
N LYS A 18 3.13 0.97 -2.72
CA LYS A 18 4.37 0.93 -1.92
C LYS A 18 5.19 2.23 -2.01
N SER A 19 5.33 2.92 -0.87
CA SER A 19 6.06 4.21 -0.77
C SER A 19 5.64 5.20 -1.86
N PHE A 20 4.34 5.42 -2.04
CA PHE A 20 3.70 5.99 -3.22
C PHE A 20 4.39 7.22 -3.79
N TYR A 21 4.51 8.31 -3.02
CA TYR A 21 5.13 9.54 -3.54
C TYR A 21 6.59 9.32 -3.96
N ALA A 22 7.36 8.61 -3.15
CA ALA A 22 8.76 8.31 -3.46
C ALA A 22 8.89 7.40 -4.69
N SER A 23 7.97 6.44 -4.86
CA SER A 23 7.91 5.57 -6.03
C SER A 23 7.57 6.35 -7.30
N VAL A 24 6.57 7.24 -7.24
CA VAL A 24 6.20 8.11 -8.36
C VAL A 24 7.38 9.00 -8.74
N GLU A 25 8.03 9.66 -7.77
CA GLU A 25 9.18 10.52 -8.03
C GLU A 25 10.37 9.77 -8.62
N SER A 26 10.57 8.52 -8.22
CA SER A 26 11.62 7.66 -8.78
C SER A 26 11.35 7.34 -10.24
N ILE A 27 10.12 6.90 -10.56
CA ILE A 27 9.72 6.54 -11.92
C ILE A 27 9.82 7.74 -12.87
N GLU A 28 9.36 8.91 -12.46
CA GLU A 28 9.43 10.14 -13.26
C GLU A 28 10.88 10.60 -13.55
N ARG A 29 11.85 10.05 -12.82
CA ARG A 29 13.30 10.27 -13.04
C ARG A 29 13.99 9.10 -13.73
N GLY A 30 13.22 8.10 -14.21
CA GLY A 30 13.77 6.90 -14.83
C GLY A 30 14.47 5.94 -13.86
N LEU A 31 14.21 6.09 -12.55
CA LEU A 31 14.82 5.26 -11.52
C LEU A 31 13.91 4.09 -11.12
N ASN A 32 14.50 2.96 -10.72
CA ASN A 32 13.75 1.87 -10.14
C ASN A 32 13.27 2.25 -8.72
N PRO A 33 11.94 2.27 -8.45
CA PRO A 33 11.40 2.72 -7.16
C PRO A 33 11.81 1.84 -5.97
N LEU A 34 12.17 0.58 -6.19
CA LEU A 34 12.66 -0.30 -5.11
C LEU A 34 14.15 -0.12 -4.80
N GLN A 35 14.92 0.45 -5.72
CA GLN A 35 16.38 0.60 -5.62
C GLN A 35 16.83 2.05 -5.43
N SER A 36 15.98 3.01 -5.79
CA SER A 36 16.27 4.44 -5.61
C SER A 36 16.45 4.79 -4.14
N ILE A 37 17.39 5.69 -3.86
CA ILE A 37 17.62 6.24 -2.52
C ILE A 37 17.03 7.65 -2.54
N LEU A 38 15.71 7.74 -2.31
CA LEU A 38 14.95 8.96 -2.51
C LEU A 38 13.98 9.25 -1.35
N VAL A 39 13.89 10.52 -0.98
CA VAL A 39 12.96 11.05 0.00
C VAL A 39 12.16 12.18 -0.62
N VAL A 40 10.85 12.17 -0.45
CA VAL A 40 9.97 13.30 -0.73
C VAL A 40 9.80 14.09 0.55
N MET A 41 10.16 15.36 0.53
CA MET A 41 10.14 16.22 1.70
C MET A 41 9.42 17.53 1.42
N SER A 42 8.56 17.95 2.35
CA SER A 42 7.91 19.26 2.27
C SER A 42 8.95 20.41 2.37
N GLU A 43 8.60 21.56 1.83
CA GLU A 43 9.48 22.74 1.87
C GLU A 43 9.76 23.16 3.32
N GLN A 44 11.00 23.58 3.58
CA GLN A 44 11.44 23.97 4.92
C GLN A 44 10.66 25.17 5.47
N ALA A 45 10.34 26.14 4.60
CA ALA A 45 9.60 27.34 4.99
C ALA A 45 8.18 27.03 5.52
N ASN A 46 7.53 26.00 4.99
CA ASN A 46 6.14 25.67 5.31
C ASN A 46 5.97 24.80 6.55
N THR A 47 7.04 24.11 7.00
CA THR A 47 6.95 23.06 8.03
C THR A 47 8.04 23.16 9.10
N ASN A 48 8.54 24.35 9.35
CA ASN A 48 9.59 24.60 10.38
C ASN A 48 10.78 23.63 10.24
N GLY A 49 11.36 23.58 9.04
CA GLY A 49 12.53 22.74 8.73
C GLY A 49 12.25 21.54 7.82
N GLY A 50 11.04 21.46 7.24
CA GLY A 50 10.65 20.39 6.34
C GLY A 50 10.30 19.07 7.05
N LEU A 51 9.36 18.31 6.48
CA LEU A 51 8.94 16.99 6.93
C LEU A 51 9.09 15.98 5.81
N VAL A 52 9.59 14.80 6.15
CA VAL A 52 9.57 13.64 5.26
C VAL A 52 8.13 13.18 5.06
N LEU A 53 7.64 13.25 3.83
CA LEU A 53 6.31 12.82 3.44
C LEU A 53 6.31 11.36 2.94
N ALA A 54 7.37 10.95 2.26
CA ALA A 54 7.56 9.56 1.83
C ALA A 54 9.03 9.25 1.62
N THR A 55 9.39 8.00 1.89
CA THR A 55 10.74 7.48 1.75
C THR A 55 10.72 6.22 0.88
N SER A 56 11.62 6.14 -0.10
CA SER A 56 11.78 4.94 -0.93
C SER A 56 12.19 3.73 -0.08
N PRO A 57 11.85 2.49 -0.51
CA PRO A 57 12.19 1.29 0.25
C PRO A 57 13.70 1.17 0.54
N GLN A 58 14.54 1.52 -0.42
CA GLN A 58 15.99 1.44 -0.27
C GLN A 58 16.52 2.49 0.72
N ALA A 59 16.00 3.72 0.71
CA ALA A 59 16.38 4.75 1.67
C ALA A 59 15.94 4.37 3.10
N LYS A 60 14.74 3.80 3.26
CA LYS A 60 14.29 3.22 4.55
C LYS A 60 15.27 2.16 5.06
N LYS A 61 15.66 1.23 4.17
CA LYS A 61 16.55 0.12 4.52
C LYS A 61 17.95 0.57 4.91
N LEU A 62 18.52 1.53 4.16
CA LEU A 62 19.91 1.98 4.37
C LEU A 62 20.05 2.93 5.56
N PHE A 63 19.11 3.83 5.75
CA PHE A 63 19.24 4.96 6.66
C PHE A 63 18.20 4.98 7.79
N GLY A 64 17.22 4.07 7.78
CA GLY A 64 16.17 4.06 8.79
C GLY A 64 15.22 5.25 8.73
N ILE A 65 15.23 6.03 7.64
CA ILE A 65 14.41 7.25 7.50
C ILE A 65 12.93 6.89 7.56
N ARG A 66 12.19 7.57 8.43
CA ARG A 66 10.75 7.39 8.64
C ARG A 66 9.97 8.59 8.12
N ASN A 67 8.68 8.39 7.86
CA ASN A 67 7.77 9.50 7.65
C ASN A 67 7.78 10.39 8.90
N VAL A 68 7.58 11.70 8.71
CA VAL A 68 7.63 12.76 9.71
C VAL A 68 9.03 13.08 10.30
N ASP A 69 10.09 12.37 9.91
CA ASP A 69 11.47 12.81 10.20
C ASP A 69 11.68 14.21 9.62
N ARG A 70 12.55 14.99 10.26
CA ARG A 70 12.85 16.36 9.84
C ARG A 70 14.16 16.42 9.05
N TRP A 71 14.36 17.51 8.35
CA TRP A 71 15.62 17.75 7.60
C TRP A 71 16.87 17.46 8.42
N ARG A 72 16.89 17.93 9.68
CA ARG A 72 18.05 17.76 10.60
C ARG A 72 18.30 16.29 10.98
N ASP A 73 17.32 15.43 10.81
CA ASP A 73 17.39 14.01 11.18
C ASP A 73 17.86 13.16 9.98
N LEU A 74 17.97 13.76 8.78
CA LEU A 74 18.40 13.06 7.58
C LEU A 74 19.94 12.89 7.55
N PRO A 75 20.42 11.75 7.02
CA PRO A 75 21.86 11.54 6.86
C PRO A 75 22.44 12.47 5.79
N HIS A 76 23.66 12.96 6.02
CA HIS A 76 24.45 13.67 5.02
C HIS A 76 25.13 12.67 4.08
N ASP A 77 24.37 12.11 3.12
CA ASP A 77 24.88 11.16 2.14
C ASP A 77 24.53 11.63 0.72
N GLN A 78 25.57 11.74 -0.14
CA GLN A 78 25.42 12.25 -1.51
C GLN A 78 24.51 11.37 -2.40
N ARG A 79 24.28 10.13 -2.01
CA ARG A 79 23.38 9.21 -2.73
C ARG A 79 21.91 9.48 -2.44
N LEU A 80 21.61 10.20 -1.33
CA LEU A 80 20.24 10.49 -0.92
C LEU A 80 19.66 11.64 -1.77
N LEU A 81 18.72 11.31 -2.64
CA LEU A 81 17.99 12.30 -3.43
C LEU A 81 16.80 12.83 -2.63
N ILE A 82 16.82 14.11 -2.29
CA ILE A 82 15.74 14.80 -1.60
C ILE A 82 14.99 15.65 -2.62
N VAL A 83 13.67 15.44 -2.73
CA VAL A 83 12.84 16.13 -3.73
C VAL A 83 11.60 16.75 -3.10
N PRO A 84 11.12 17.88 -3.61
CA PRO A 84 9.86 18.48 -3.17
C PRO A 84 8.65 17.64 -3.63
N PRO A 85 7.50 17.72 -2.92
CA PRO A 85 6.29 17.03 -3.30
C PRO A 85 5.62 17.67 -4.52
N ARG A 86 5.05 16.83 -5.40
CA ARG A 86 4.28 17.26 -6.57
C ARG A 86 2.85 16.71 -6.48
N MET A 87 2.04 17.27 -5.58
CA MET A 87 0.72 16.71 -5.22
C MET A 87 -0.20 16.50 -6.44
N ASN A 88 -0.24 17.43 -7.38
CA ASN A 88 -1.03 17.27 -8.62
C ASN A 88 -0.58 16.07 -9.46
N LEU A 89 0.71 15.72 -9.44
CA LEU A 89 1.22 14.52 -10.10
C LEU A 89 0.73 13.27 -9.38
N TYR A 90 0.78 13.26 -8.05
CA TYR A 90 0.34 12.11 -7.25
C TYR A 90 -1.15 11.84 -7.41
N ILE A 91 -1.98 12.89 -7.43
CA ILE A 91 -3.41 12.77 -7.70
C ILE A 91 -3.66 12.15 -9.09
N ARG A 92 -2.97 12.63 -10.14
CA ARG A 92 -3.09 12.03 -11.49
C ARG A 92 -2.67 10.56 -11.52
N LYS A 93 -1.60 10.19 -10.82
CA LYS A 93 -1.15 8.79 -10.74
C LYS A 93 -2.14 7.92 -9.96
N SER A 94 -2.71 8.43 -8.87
CA SER A 94 -3.76 7.75 -8.11
C SER A 94 -5.01 7.49 -8.98
N LEU A 95 -5.47 8.50 -9.73
CA LEU A 95 -6.57 8.33 -10.68
C LEU A 95 -6.25 7.27 -11.76
N ALA A 96 -5.03 7.29 -12.31
CA ALA A 96 -4.61 6.29 -13.30
C ALA A 96 -4.59 4.87 -12.72
N ILE A 97 -4.18 4.70 -11.45
CA ILE A 97 -4.24 3.41 -10.76
C ILE A 97 -5.69 2.94 -10.60
N ASN A 98 -6.58 3.82 -10.13
CA ASN A 98 -8.00 3.47 -9.98
C ASN A 98 -8.64 3.15 -11.34
N GLN A 99 -8.23 3.81 -12.42
CA GLN A 99 -8.66 3.45 -13.77
C GLN A 99 -8.21 2.03 -14.17
N ILE A 100 -7.03 1.57 -13.74
CA ILE A 100 -6.61 0.17 -13.95
C ILE A 100 -7.54 -0.78 -13.19
N PHE A 101 -7.95 -0.43 -11.97
CA PHE A 101 -8.83 -1.26 -11.16
C PHE A 101 -10.21 -1.50 -11.81
N THR A 102 -10.71 -0.59 -12.67
CA THR A 102 -11.97 -0.79 -13.38
C THR A 102 -11.94 -1.96 -14.38
N HIS A 103 -10.76 -2.49 -14.71
CA HIS A 103 -10.64 -3.73 -15.48
C HIS A 103 -10.86 -5.00 -14.63
N PHE A 104 -10.90 -4.88 -13.30
CA PHE A 104 -10.98 -5.99 -12.35
C PHE A 104 -12.25 -5.99 -11.53
N ALA A 105 -12.83 -4.82 -11.28
CA ALA A 105 -14.07 -4.64 -10.51
C ALA A 105 -14.94 -3.57 -11.17
N ALA A 106 -16.24 -3.59 -10.92
CA ALA A 106 -17.13 -2.52 -11.36
C ALA A 106 -16.81 -1.20 -10.62
N GLU A 107 -17.12 -0.05 -11.22
CA GLU A 107 -16.82 1.26 -10.61
C GLU A 107 -17.44 1.41 -9.21
N ASN A 108 -18.63 0.87 -8.99
CA ASN A 108 -19.32 0.90 -7.70
C ASN A 108 -18.68 -0.02 -6.65
N ASP A 109 -17.78 -0.90 -7.05
CA ASP A 109 -17.08 -1.84 -6.19
C ASP A 109 -15.64 -1.37 -5.89
N ILE A 110 -15.26 -0.16 -6.35
CA ILE A 110 -13.97 0.45 -6.14
C ILE A 110 -14.13 1.66 -5.22
N TYR A 111 -13.50 1.61 -4.05
CA TYR A 111 -13.55 2.65 -3.03
C TYR A 111 -12.15 3.23 -2.80
N PRO A 112 -11.79 4.38 -3.40
CA PRO A 112 -10.55 5.08 -3.06
C PRO A 112 -10.57 5.46 -1.58
N TYR A 113 -9.71 4.83 -0.79
CA TYR A 113 -9.65 5.04 0.65
C TYR A 113 -8.74 6.20 1.03
N SER A 114 -7.62 6.31 0.32
CA SER A 114 -6.68 7.43 0.42
C SER A 114 -6.05 7.70 -0.96
N ILE A 115 -5.05 8.58 -1.01
CA ILE A 115 -4.36 8.86 -2.27
C ILE A 115 -3.57 7.66 -2.82
N ASP A 116 -3.20 6.73 -1.95
CA ASP A 116 -2.38 5.55 -2.26
C ASP A 116 -3.01 4.22 -1.86
N GLU A 117 -4.20 4.24 -1.24
CA GLU A 117 -4.94 3.03 -0.85
C GLU A 117 -6.33 3.01 -1.50
N SER A 118 -6.75 1.85 -1.99
CA SER A 118 -8.10 1.60 -2.51
C SER A 118 -8.62 0.26 -2.00
N ILE A 119 -9.92 0.21 -1.70
CA ILE A 119 -10.64 -1.02 -1.36
C ILE A 119 -11.42 -1.45 -2.62
N LEU A 120 -11.30 -2.72 -2.98
CA LEU A 120 -12.05 -3.33 -4.06
C LEU A 120 -12.92 -4.46 -3.49
N ASP A 121 -14.23 -4.40 -3.75
CA ASP A 121 -15.08 -5.57 -3.56
C ASP A 121 -14.94 -6.49 -4.78
N MET A 122 -14.20 -7.57 -4.58
CA MET A 122 -13.91 -8.56 -5.61
C MET A 122 -14.84 -9.78 -5.53
N THR A 123 -15.86 -9.75 -4.67
CA THR A 123 -16.72 -10.90 -4.37
C THR A 123 -17.26 -11.57 -5.62
N HIS A 124 -17.67 -10.78 -6.61
CA HIS A 124 -18.30 -11.29 -7.83
C HIS A 124 -17.37 -11.35 -9.04
N SER A 125 -16.13 -10.83 -8.94
CA SER A 125 -15.24 -10.68 -10.10
C SER A 125 -13.92 -11.44 -9.99
N TRP A 126 -13.41 -11.76 -8.81
CA TRP A 126 -12.08 -12.34 -8.64
C TRP A 126 -11.87 -13.63 -9.46
N GLN A 127 -12.91 -14.48 -9.63
CA GLN A 127 -12.83 -15.74 -10.38
C GLN A 127 -12.53 -15.54 -11.88
N LEU A 128 -12.78 -14.34 -12.43
CA LEU A 128 -12.42 -14.01 -13.80
C LEU A 128 -10.91 -13.90 -14.02
N PHE A 129 -10.14 -13.74 -12.94
CA PHE A 129 -8.71 -13.41 -12.99
C PHE A 129 -7.81 -14.49 -12.39
N GLY A 130 -8.37 -15.58 -11.88
CA GLY A 130 -7.60 -16.67 -11.33
C GLY A 130 -8.45 -17.73 -10.63
N GLN A 131 -7.79 -18.82 -10.25
CA GLN A 131 -8.42 -19.90 -9.48
C GLN A 131 -8.47 -19.60 -7.97
N THR A 132 -7.74 -18.60 -7.51
CA THR A 132 -7.71 -18.13 -6.13
C THR A 132 -7.71 -16.61 -6.06
N PRO A 133 -8.22 -15.99 -4.97
CA PRO A 133 -8.14 -14.54 -4.78
C PRO A 133 -6.70 -14.01 -4.85
N GLN A 134 -5.71 -14.79 -4.41
CA GLN A 134 -4.29 -14.41 -4.48
C GLN A 134 -3.80 -14.30 -5.94
N GLN A 135 -4.26 -15.17 -6.82
CA GLN A 135 -3.94 -15.07 -8.25
C GLN A 135 -4.57 -13.83 -8.88
N ALA A 136 -5.83 -13.52 -8.55
CA ALA A 136 -6.47 -12.28 -8.99
C ALA A 136 -5.71 -11.03 -8.48
N ALA A 137 -5.30 -11.02 -7.20
CA ALA A 137 -4.46 -9.97 -6.65
C ALA A 137 -3.14 -9.82 -7.40
N ARG A 138 -2.52 -10.94 -7.79
CA ARG A 138 -1.30 -10.93 -8.59
C ARG A 138 -1.51 -10.34 -9.98
N CYS A 139 -2.64 -10.60 -10.62
CA CYS A 139 -3.00 -9.97 -11.90
C CYS A 139 -3.08 -8.44 -11.78
N ILE A 140 -3.70 -7.94 -10.71
CA ILE A 140 -3.78 -6.50 -10.44
C ILE A 140 -2.37 -5.91 -10.22
N GLN A 141 -1.54 -6.55 -9.39
CA GLN A 141 -0.15 -6.11 -9.16
C GLN A 141 0.62 -6.00 -10.47
N LEU A 142 0.50 -6.99 -11.36
CA LEU A 142 1.17 -7.00 -12.65
C LEU A 142 0.65 -5.91 -13.58
N ALA A 143 -0.66 -5.68 -13.63
CA ALA A 143 -1.27 -4.62 -14.43
C ALA A 143 -0.76 -3.23 -14.02
N VAL A 144 -0.77 -2.92 -12.71
CA VAL A 144 -0.24 -1.65 -12.19
C VAL A 144 1.27 -1.53 -12.47
N ARG A 145 2.02 -2.61 -12.28
CA ARG A 145 3.46 -2.65 -12.54
C ARG A 145 3.79 -2.41 -14.00
N GLN A 146 3.08 -3.05 -14.93
CA GLN A 146 3.32 -2.93 -16.36
C GLN A 146 2.95 -1.55 -16.90
N GLN A 147 1.84 -0.98 -16.47
CA GLN A 147 1.33 0.27 -17.00
C GLN A 147 1.97 1.51 -16.35
N LEU A 148 2.26 1.46 -15.06
CA LEU A 148 2.69 2.63 -14.29
C LEU A 148 4.07 2.47 -13.64
N GLY A 149 4.68 1.29 -13.68
CA GLY A 149 5.95 1.00 -13.02
C GLY A 149 5.87 0.90 -11.50
N LEU A 150 4.68 1.04 -10.90
CA LEU A 150 4.47 1.04 -9.46
C LEU A 150 4.35 -0.38 -8.89
N TYR A 151 4.69 -0.54 -7.63
CA TYR A 151 4.49 -1.78 -6.88
C TYR A 151 3.36 -1.61 -5.90
N THR A 152 2.47 -2.60 -5.83
CA THR A 152 1.33 -2.61 -4.93
C THR A 152 1.41 -3.77 -3.95
N THR A 153 0.90 -3.53 -2.75
CA THR A 153 0.72 -4.52 -1.70
C THR A 153 -0.77 -4.79 -1.56
N VAL A 154 -1.19 -6.04 -1.43
CA VAL A 154 -2.61 -6.42 -1.39
C VAL A 154 -2.93 -7.21 -0.13
N GLY A 155 -3.82 -6.68 0.69
CA GLY A 155 -4.48 -7.41 1.76
C GLY A 155 -5.80 -7.98 1.29
N ILE A 156 -6.05 -9.26 1.54
CA ILE A 156 -7.26 -9.98 1.16
C ILE A 156 -8.01 -10.37 2.43
N GLY A 157 -9.31 -10.07 2.48
CA GLY A 157 -10.18 -10.41 3.61
C GLY A 157 -11.60 -10.72 3.18
N GLU A 158 -12.38 -11.29 4.10
CA GLU A 158 -13.81 -11.55 3.89
C GLU A 158 -14.68 -10.30 4.13
N ASN A 159 -14.05 -9.24 4.63
CA ASN A 159 -14.61 -7.90 4.78
C ASN A 159 -13.49 -6.85 4.70
N PRO A 160 -13.80 -5.54 4.57
CA PRO A 160 -12.79 -4.47 4.47
C PRO A 160 -11.82 -4.39 5.64
N LEU A 161 -12.28 -4.64 6.88
CA LEU A 161 -11.41 -4.62 8.06
C LEU A 161 -10.38 -5.75 8.01
N GLN A 162 -10.79 -6.95 7.66
CA GLN A 162 -9.87 -8.08 7.52
C GLN A 162 -8.86 -7.82 6.39
N ALA A 163 -9.30 -7.23 5.27
CA ALA A 163 -8.40 -6.85 4.18
C ALA A 163 -7.36 -5.81 4.65
N LYS A 164 -7.78 -4.82 5.48
CA LYS A 164 -6.86 -3.82 6.06
C LYS A 164 -5.85 -4.46 7.00
N LEU A 165 -6.29 -5.32 7.90
CA LEU A 165 -5.39 -6.02 8.82
C LEU A 165 -4.46 -7.00 8.06
N ALA A 166 -4.97 -7.69 7.04
CA ALA A 166 -4.15 -8.54 6.18
C ALA A 166 -3.05 -7.75 5.46
N LEU A 167 -3.36 -6.53 5.00
CA LEU A 167 -2.39 -5.64 4.38
C LEU A 167 -1.28 -5.27 5.35
N ASP A 168 -1.64 -4.72 6.52
CA ASP A 168 -0.68 -4.10 7.43
C ASP A 168 0.15 -5.14 8.19
N LEU A 169 -0.47 -6.23 8.62
CA LEU A 169 0.19 -7.23 9.47
C LEU A 169 0.96 -8.30 8.65
N PHE A 170 0.51 -8.60 7.43
CA PHE A 170 1.06 -9.73 6.68
C PHE A 170 1.60 -9.35 5.29
N ALA A 171 0.80 -8.69 4.46
CA ALA A 171 1.16 -8.44 3.08
C ALA A 171 2.42 -7.57 2.93
N LYS A 172 2.57 -6.53 3.75
CA LYS A 172 3.73 -5.62 3.73
C LYS A 172 5.05 -6.32 4.06
N HIS A 173 4.98 -7.47 4.72
CA HIS A 173 6.13 -8.29 5.14
C HIS A 173 6.32 -9.56 4.29
N SER A 174 5.36 -9.85 3.39
CA SER A 174 5.43 -10.99 2.47
C SER A 174 6.32 -10.67 1.27
N PRO A 175 7.13 -11.64 0.77
CA PRO A 175 7.88 -11.48 -0.48
C PRO A 175 7.00 -11.19 -1.69
N GLU A 176 5.78 -11.74 -1.70
CA GLU A 176 4.80 -11.59 -2.78
C GLU A 176 3.99 -10.28 -2.65
N LEU A 177 4.12 -9.58 -1.51
CA LEU A 177 3.30 -8.40 -1.17
C LEU A 177 1.80 -8.71 -1.18
N ILE A 178 1.43 -9.93 -0.81
CA ILE A 178 0.05 -10.38 -0.66
C ILE A 178 -0.11 -11.02 0.72
N GLY A 179 -1.18 -10.67 1.42
CA GLY A 179 -1.55 -11.25 2.71
C GLY A 179 -3.04 -11.58 2.72
N THR A 180 -3.44 -12.61 3.44
CA THR A 180 -4.84 -13.02 3.55
C THR A 180 -5.23 -13.21 5.01
N LEU A 181 -6.42 -12.74 5.37
CA LEU A 181 -7.03 -12.93 6.67
C LEU A 181 -8.51 -13.28 6.49
N THR A 182 -8.94 -14.34 7.16
CA THR A 182 -10.33 -14.82 7.13
C THR A 182 -10.88 -14.90 8.56
N TYR A 183 -12.21 -15.03 8.71
CA TYR A 183 -12.80 -15.28 10.03
C TYR A 183 -12.16 -16.48 10.74
N GLN A 184 -11.89 -17.56 10.02
CA GLN A 184 -11.30 -18.77 10.58
C GLN A 184 -9.85 -18.58 11.07
N THR A 185 -9.09 -17.72 10.39
CA THR A 185 -7.69 -17.47 10.71
C THR A 185 -7.49 -16.29 11.64
N PHE A 186 -8.50 -15.45 11.84
CA PHE A 186 -8.45 -14.22 12.63
C PHE A 186 -8.01 -14.48 14.07
N THR A 187 -8.65 -15.44 14.73
CA THR A 187 -8.33 -15.78 16.14
C THR A 187 -6.90 -16.26 16.32
N LYS A 188 -6.37 -16.98 15.32
CA LYS A 188 -5.01 -17.51 15.33
C LYS A 188 -3.96 -16.43 15.09
N HIS A 189 -4.25 -15.45 14.25
CA HIS A 189 -3.24 -14.52 13.75
C HIS A 189 -3.35 -13.11 14.35
N VAL A 190 -4.55 -12.68 14.77
CA VAL A 190 -4.76 -11.32 15.29
C VAL A 190 -4.85 -11.32 16.81
N TRP A 191 -5.58 -12.25 17.43
CA TRP A 191 -5.74 -12.26 18.89
C TRP A 191 -4.43 -12.44 19.69
N PRO A 192 -3.40 -13.16 19.22
CA PRO A 192 -2.13 -13.26 19.96
C PRO A 192 -1.29 -11.99 19.93
N ILE A 193 -1.68 -10.94 19.18
CA ILE A 193 -0.93 -9.69 19.09
C ILE A 193 -1.01 -8.98 20.45
N THR A 194 0.12 -8.85 21.10
CA THR A 194 0.25 -8.19 22.42
C THR A 194 0.48 -6.70 22.30
N ASP A 195 1.18 -6.25 21.25
CA ASP A 195 1.35 -4.84 20.93
C ASP A 195 0.17 -4.36 20.08
N LEU A 196 -0.85 -3.85 20.76
CA LEU A 196 -2.06 -3.37 20.09
C LEU A 196 -1.82 -2.15 19.22
N THR A 197 -0.74 -1.40 19.41
CA THR A 197 -0.38 -0.26 18.56
C THR A 197 -0.03 -0.69 17.13
N SER A 198 0.28 -1.97 16.92
CA SER A 198 0.48 -2.55 15.58
C SER A 198 -0.84 -2.82 14.84
N VAL A 199 -1.98 -2.79 15.54
CA VAL A 199 -3.30 -3.04 14.98
C VAL A 199 -3.90 -1.72 14.51
N TRP A 200 -4.33 -1.67 13.26
CA TRP A 200 -4.91 -0.47 12.66
C TRP A 200 -6.03 0.14 13.53
N SER A 201 -5.99 1.46 13.69
CA SER A 201 -6.94 2.27 14.49
C SER A 201 -6.91 2.04 16.00
N ILE A 202 -5.93 1.29 16.51
CA ILE A 202 -5.67 1.18 17.95
C ILE A 202 -4.32 1.88 18.23
N GLY A 203 -4.35 2.98 18.99
CA GLY A 203 -3.15 3.76 19.32
C GLY A 203 -3.40 4.80 20.38
#